data_eef74a4310538e45fe339bef857ff799
#
_entry.id   eef74a4310538e45fe339bef857ff799
#
_cell.length_a   1.000
_cell.length_b   1.000
_cell.length_c   1.000
_cell.angle_alpha   90.00
_cell.angle_beta   90.00
_cell.angle_gamma   90.00
#
_symmetry.space_group_name_H-M   'P 1'
#
loop_
_entity.id
_entity.type
_entity.pdbx_description
1 polymer ?
#
loop_
_entity_poly.entity_id
_entity_poly.type
_entity_poly.pdbx_seq_one_letter_code
_entity_poly.pdbx_strand_id
1 'polypeptide(L)'
;MKLILPLFTALLLAPVTLNAVEPGDFSKANQGPANDDPNLPLVMIIGDSISVGYTDEVRRLLAGKANVHRVVGNAGPSSSGVQKLKEWLAPIHGTWDVIHFNFGLHDLKLGTGGKDNQPYTTSDGHQVSIEDYEKNLSQIVAKFKTTGAALVWCSTTPVPAGKVDPPRQPDDVMKYNEVARQVMIKNGVAIDDLFATALPRLADIQLPLNVHFTKEGYAELAKQVAASIEEALKKRGAR
;
A
#
# COMPACT_ATOMS: atom_id res chain seq x y z
N MET A 1 -44.58 -52.10 -22.95
CA MET A 1 -43.39 -51.71 -22.14
C MET A 1 -42.87 -50.42 -22.74
N LYS A 2 -43.21 -49.27 -22.12
CA LYS A 2 -42.75 -47.93 -22.60
C LYS A 2 -41.49 -47.59 -21.79
N LEU A 3 -40.37 -47.44 -22.48
CA LEU A 3 -39.12 -46.91 -21.90
C LEU A 3 -39.26 -45.41 -21.70
N ILE A 4 -39.13 -44.95 -20.46
CA ILE A 4 -39.03 -43.52 -20.10
C ILE A 4 -37.53 -43.21 -19.98
N LEU A 5 -37.03 -42.39 -20.89
CA LEU A 5 -35.67 -41.89 -20.90
C LEU A 5 -35.59 -40.64 -19.99
N PRO A 6 -34.69 -40.57 -19.00
CA PRO A 6 -34.59 -39.35 -18.19
C PRO A 6 -33.85 -38.27 -18.98
N LEU A 7 -34.44 -37.09 -19.04
CA LEU A 7 -33.86 -35.87 -19.60
C LEU A 7 -32.84 -35.31 -18.59
N PHE A 8 -31.53 -35.45 -18.88
CA PHE A 8 -30.49 -34.77 -18.12
C PHE A 8 -30.40 -33.30 -18.59
N THR A 9 -30.88 -32.41 -17.77
CA THR A 9 -30.67 -30.97 -17.99
C THR A 9 -29.27 -30.62 -17.53
N ALA A 10 -28.34 -30.42 -18.46
CA ALA A 10 -27.02 -29.89 -18.17
C ALA A 10 -27.11 -28.40 -17.81
N LEU A 11 -26.85 -28.10 -16.58
CA LEU A 11 -26.72 -26.70 -16.10
C LEU A 11 -25.38 -26.15 -16.61
N LEU A 12 -25.40 -25.37 -17.67
CA LEU A 12 -24.24 -24.63 -18.15
C LEU A 12 -23.94 -23.50 -17.16
N LEU A 13 -22.96 -23.72 -16.29
CA LEU A 13 -22.32 -22.66 -15.51
C LEU A 13 -21.53 -21.77 -16.48
N ALA A 14 -22.02 -20.57 -16.74
CA ALA A 14 -21.27 -19.55 -17.46
C ALA A 14 -19.99 -19.22 -16.66
N PRO A 15 -18.83 -19.10 -17.32
CA PRO A 15 -17.62 -18.67 -16.63
C PRO A 15 -17.83 -17.25 -16.13
N VAL A 16 -17.71 -17.05 -14.81
CA VAL A 16 -17.57 -15.72 -14.21
C VAL A 16 -16.21 -15.20 -14.65
N THR A 17 -16.20 -14.36 -15.68
CA THR A 17 -15.00 -13.59 -16.02
C THR A 17 -14.74 -12.61 -14.87
N LEU A 18 -13.79 -12.95 -13.98
CA LEU A 18 -13.18 -11.96 -13.12
C LEU A 18 -12.49 -10.93 -14.05
N ASN A 19 -13.09 -9.77 -14.19
CA ASN A 19 -12.42 -8.63 -14.80
C ASN A 19 -11.21 -8.30 -13.89
N ALA A 20 -10.03 -8.76 -14.30
CA ALA A 20 -8.78 -8.25 -13.77
C ALA A 20 -8.83 -6.73 -13.99
N VAL A 21 -8.73 -5.96 -12.91
CA VAL A 21 -8.49 -4.52 -13.03
C VAL A 21 -7.13 -4.42 -13.70
N GLU A 22 -7.11 -4.01 -14.98
CA GLU A 22 -5.89 -3.68 -15.70
C GLU A 22 -5.05 -2.78 -14.81
N PRO A 23 -3.70 -2.92 -14.79
CA PRO A 23 -2.82 -2.00 -14.08
C PRO A 23 -3.10 -0.61 -14.65
N GLY A 24 -3.84 0.21 -13.90
CA GLY A 24 -4.22 1.54 -14.32
C GLY A 24 -2.98 2.39 -14.62
N ASP A 25 -3.13 3.37 -15.49
CA ASP A 25 -2.12 4.39 -15.73
C ASP A 25 -1.79 5.14 -14.43
N PHE A 26 -0.79 4.67 -13.70
CA PHE A 26 -0.34 5.23 -12.44
C PHE A 26 0.22 6.66 -12.59
N SER A 27 0.44 7.16 -13.81
CA SER A 27 0.97 8.50 -14.07
C SER A 27 -0.02 9.60 -13.70
N LYS A 28 -1.32 9.29 -13.70
CA LYS A 28 -2.41 10.20 -13.32
C LYS A 28 -3.04 9.83 -11.98
N ALA A 29 -2.64 8.71 -11.38
CA ALA A 29 -3.19 8.24 -10.14
C ALA A 29 -2.84 9.22 -9.02
N ASN A 30 -3.86 9.98 -8.67
CA ASN A 30 -3.96 10.64 -7.37
C ASN A 30 -3.05 11.84 -7.14
N GLN A 31 -3.05 12.80 -8.05
CA GLN A 31 -2.86 14.19 -7.61
C GLN A 31 -3.95 14.48 -6.57
N GLY A 32 -3.65 15.27 -5.55
CA GLY A 32 -4.60 15.63 -4.49
C GLY A 32 -5.94 16.16 -5.01
N PRO A 33 -6.88 16.52 -4.14
CA PRO A 33 -8.10 17.18 -4.54
C PRO A 33 -7.77 18.43 -5.35
N ALA A 34 -8.58 18.73 -6.36
CA ALA A 34 -8.36 19.91 -7.22
C ALA A 34 -8.39 21.23 -6.41
N ASN A 35 -9.16 21.23 -5.31
CA ASN A 35 -9.29 22.35 -4.40
C ASN A 35 -9.32 21.83 -2.96
N ASP A 36 -8.34 22.22 -2.16
CA ASP A 36 -8.32 21.95 -0.72
C ASP A 36 -9.26 22.92 0.01
N ASP A 37 -9.93 22.43 1.04
CA ASP A 37 -10.59 23.29 2.02
C ASP A 37 -9.52 23.83 2.98
N PRO A 38 -9.29 25.15 3.03
CA PRO A 38 -8.25 25.75 3.87
C PRO A 38 -8.48 25.53 5.38
N ASN A 39 -9.66 25.11 5.79
CA ASN A 39 -9.99 24.83 7.18
C ASN A 39 -9.73 23.38 7.59
N LEU A 40 -9.41 22.49 6.64
CA LEU A 40 -9.17 21.09 6.90
C LEU A 40 -7.67 20.77 6.94
N PRO A 41 -7.26 19.80 7.80
CA PRO A 41 -5.87 19.37 7.88
C PRO A 41 -5.39 18.73 6.57
N LEU A 42 -4.08 18.85 6.32
CA LEU A 42 -3.40 18.27 5.16
C LEU A 42 -2.82 16.89 5.50
N VAL A 43 -3.19 15.88 4.74
CA VAL A 43 -2.71 14.51 4.88
C VAL A 43 -1.96 14.10 3.62
N MET A 44 -0.73 13.57 3.79
CA MET A 44 0.05 12.97 2.71
C MET A 44 0.05 11.45 2.84
N ILE A 45 -0.30 10.75 1.76
CA ILE A 45 -0.10 9.30 1.61
C ILE A 45 1.11 9.05 0.71
N ILE A 46 2.06 8.26 1.20
CA ILE A 46 3.25 7.84 0.45
C ILE A 46 3.26 6.31 0.43
N GLY A 47 3.27 5.71 -0.76
CA GLY A 47 3.33 4.26 -0.88
C GLY A 47 3.30 3.79 -2.34
N ASP A 48 3.32 2.50 -2.50
CA ASP A 48 3.32 1.81 -3.80
C ASP A 48 1.91 1.66 -4.42
N SER A 49 1.75 0.69 -5.31
CA SER A 49 0.49 0.42 -5.99
C SER A 49 -0.67 0.03 -5.06
N ILE A 50 -0.38 -0.51 -3.88
CA ILE A 50 -1.43 -0.81 -2.89
C ILE A 50 -2.06 0.50 -2.40
N SER A 51 -1.23 1.51 -2.10
CA SER A 51 -1.74 2.84 -1.72
C SER A 51 -2.51 3.52 -2.84
N VAL A 52 -2.13 3.30 -4.11
CA VAL A 52 -2.93 3.77 -5.24
C VAL A 52 -4.33 3.20 -5.19
N GLY A 53 -4.45 1.89 -4.94
CA GLY A 53 -5.74 1.20 -4.96
C GLY A 53 -6.71 1.66 -3.87
N TYR A 54 -6.24 2.03 -2.68
CA TYR A 54 -7.14 2.43 -1.59
C TYR A 54 -7.34 3.95 -1.45
N THR A 55 -6.50 4.78 -2.05
CA THR A 55 -6.50 6.24 -1.77
C THR A 55 -7.81 6.93 -2.07
N ASP A 56 -8.49 6.63 -3.17
CA ASP A 56 -9.75 7.30 -3.50
C ASP A 56 -10.86 6.98 -2.50
N GLU A 57 -10.89 5.76 -2.00
CA GLU A 57 -11.83 5.39 -0.94
C GLU A 57 -11.45 6.03 0.40
N VAL A 58 -10.16 6.18 0.73
CA VAL A 58 -9.70 6.96 1.89
C VAL A 58 -10.16 8.41 1.78
N ARG A 59 -10.03 9.05 0.62
CA ARG A 59 -10.55 10.39 0.37
C ARG A 59 -12.05 10.49 0.63
N ARG A 60 -12.81 9.51 0.14
CA ARG A 60 -14.26 9.46 0.35
C ARG A 60 -14.61 9.34 1.84
N LEU A 61 -13.89 8.51 2.59
CA LEU A 61 -14.12 8.30 4.03
C LEU A 61 -13.72 9.50 4.89
N LEU A 62 -12.73 10.27 4.43
CA LEU A 62 -12.23 11.47 5.10
C LEU A 62 -12.81 12.78 4.53
N ALA A 63 -13.80 12.70 3.64
CA ALA A 63 -14.47 13.89 3.08
C ALA A 63 -15.02 14.78 4.20
N GLY A 64 -14.71 16.08 4.13
CA GLY A 64 -15.07 17.07 5.18
C GLY A 64 -14.28 16.95 6.48
N LYS A 65 -13.26 16.07 6.54
CA LYS A 65 -12.40 15.88 7.73
C LYS A 65 -10.94 16.17 7.46
N ALA A 66 -10.47 15.94 6.24
CA ALA A 66 -9.09 16.17 5.82
C ALA A 66 -8.96 16.32 4.30
N ASN A 67 -7.97 17.09 3.86
CA ASN A 67 -7.51 17.12 2.48
C ASN A 67 -6.46 16.02 2.30
N VAL A 68 -6.82 14.97 1.56
CA VAL A 68 -5.95 13.80 1.40
C VAL A 68 -5.22 13.84 0.07
N HIS A 69 -3.93 14.06 0.14
CA HIS A 69 -2.99 14.02 -0.99
C HIS A 69 -2.22 12.70 -1.03
N ARG A 70 -1.71 12.38 -2.18
CA ARG A 70 -0.83 11.24 -2.39
C ARG A 70 0.31 11.62 -3.32
N VAL A 71 1.50 11.03 -3.12
CA VAL A 71 2.61 11.18 -4.08
C VAL A 71 2.19 10.70 -5.47
N VAL A 72 2.64 11.41 -6.49
CA VAL A 72 2.35 11.05 -7.90
C VAL A 72 3.03 9.74 -8.25
N GLY A 73 2.30 8.86 -8.92
CA GLY A 73 2.81 7.57 -9.37
C GLY A 73 3.02 6.56 -8.24
N ASN A 74 3.97 5.66 -8.42
CA ASN A 74 4.33 4.62 -7.45
C ASN A 74 5.60 5.05 -6.69
N ALA A 75 5.56 5.02 -5.35
CA ALA A 75 6.71 5.41 -4.53
C ALA A 75 7.91 4.46 -4.71
N GLY A 76 7.66 3.21 -5.15
CA GLY A 76 8.71 2.23 -5.38
C GLY A 76 9.36 1.69 -4.10
N PRO A 77 10.63 1.24 -4.18
CA PRO A 77 11.37 0.75 -3.03
C PRO A 77 11.78 1.89 -2.08
N SER A 78 12.17 1.54 -0.86
CA SER A 78 12.64 2.49 0.16
C SER A 78 13.83 3.34 -0.30
N SER A 79 14.69 2.80 -1.15
CA SER A 79 15.80 3.54 -1.77
C SER A 79 15.33 4.70 -2.65
N SER A 80 14.23 4.53 -3.40
CA SER A 80 13.56 5.63 -4.12
C SER A 80 12.96 6.64 -3.16
N GLY A 81 12.43 6.16 -2.03
CA GLY A 81 11.94 7.02 -0.96
C GLY A 81 13.00 8.00 -0.49
N VAL A 82 14.18 7.49 -0.13
CA VAL A 82 15.31 8.36 0.30
C VAL A 82 15.65 9.43 -0.73
N GLN A 83 15.63 9.09 -2.02
CA GLN A 83 15.97 10.02 -3.10
C GLN A 83 14.92 11.11 -3.32
N LYS A 84 13.63 10.78 -3.16
CA LYS A 84 12.49 11.65 -3.51
C LYS A 84 11.91 12.43 -2.34
N LEU A 85 12.43 12.27 -1.12
CA LEU A 85 11.89 12.92 0.08
C LEU A 85 11.70 14.43 -0.07
N LYS A 86 12.67 15.12 -0.69
CA LYS A 86 12.59 16.58 -0.87
C LYS A 86 11.41 16.98 -1.75
N GLU A 87 11.17 16.24 -2.82
CA GLU A 87 10.07 16.45 -3.75
C GLU A 87 8.72 16.18 -3.07
N TRP A 88 8.59 15.03 -2.42
CA TRP A 88 7.32 14.60 -1.81
C TRP A 88 6.91 15.43 -0.59
N LEU A 89 7.88 15.96 0.14
CA LEU A 89 7.61 16.78 1.32
C LEU A 89 7.37 18.26 1.00
N ALA A 90 7.59 18.68 -0.25
CA ALA A 90 7.26 20.04 -0.65
C ALA A 90 5.73 20.21 -0.54
N PRO A 91 5.23 21.03 0.38
CA PRO A 91 3.79 21.21 0.54
C PRO A 91 3.24 21.99 -0.65
N ILE A 92 2.02 21.65 -1.05
CA ILE A 92 1.29 22.42 -2.06
C ILE A 92 0.93 23.79 -1.49
N HIS A 93 0.51 23.79 -0.22
CA HIS A 93 0.31 24.97 0.64
C HIS A 93 0.29 24.50 2.10
N GLY A 94 0.79 25.33 3.01
CA GLY A 94 0.83 24.99 4.44
C GLY A 94 1.87 23.91 4.79
N THR A 95 1.59 23.15 5.83
CA THR A 95 2.42 22.07 6.35
C THR A 95 1.59 20.79 6.47
N TRP A 96 2.21 19.64 6.24
CA TRP A 96 1.52 18.36 6.45
C TRP A 96 1.16 18.14 7.91
N ASP A 97 -0.10 17.79 8.18
CA ASP A 97 -0.58 17.41 9.52
C ASP A 97 -0.34 15.95 9.81
N VAL A 98 -0.56 15.08 8.82
CA VAL A 98 -0.29 13.64 8.91
C VAL A 98 0.47 13.19 7.67
N ILE A 99 1.49 12.35 7.87
CA ILE A 99 2.14 11.58 6.80
C ILE A 99 1.89 10.10 7.09
N HIS A 100 1.06 9.46 6.25
CA HIS A 100 0.81 8.03 6.25
C HIS A 100 1.67 7.38 5.17
N PHE A 101 2.52 6.41 5.51
CA PHE A 101 3.49 5.90 4.56
C PHE A 101 3.77 4.40 4.67
N ASN A 102 4.13 3.79 3.54
CA ASN A 102 4.60 2.42 3.43
C ASN A 102 5.72 2.31 2.39
N PHE A 103 6.66 1.42 2.68
CA PHE A 103 7.62 0.82 1.74
C PHE A 103 7.75 -0.65 2.12
N GLY A 104 7.97 -1.54 1.15
CA GLY A 104 8.19 -2.96 1.41
C GLY A 104 7.98 -3.85 0.19
N LEU A 105 6.80 -3.91 -0.43
CA LEU A 105 6.54 -4.82 -1.57
C LEU A 105 7.54 -4.67 -2.73
N HIS A 106 8.10 -3.48 -2.92
CA HIS A 106 9.17 -3.29 -3.90
C HIS A 106 10.52 -3.71 -3.37
N ASP A 107 10.79 -3.47 -2.10
CA ASP A 107 12.07 -3.81 -1.46
C ASP A 107 12.31 -5.33 -1.46
N LEU A 108 11.28 -6.10 -1.14
CA LEU A 108 11.34 -7.55 -1.03
C LEU A 108 11.13 -8.31 -2.36
N LYS A 109 11.11 -7.64 -3.52
CA LYS A 109 11.20 -8.32 -4.81
C LYS A 109 12.49 -9.09 -4.91
N LEU A 110 12.42 -10.31 -5.44
CA LEU A 110 13.61 -11.13 -5.68
C LEU A 110 14.21 -10.79 -7.04
N GLY A 111 15.52 -10.61 -7.04
CA GLY A 111 16.30 -10.29 -8.23
C GLY A 111 16.38 -8.80 -8.54
N THR A 112 17.34 -8.47 -9.41
CA THR A 112 17.58 -7.11 -9.90
C THR A 112 16.76 -6.77 -11.15
N GLY A 113 15.84 -7.67 -11.51
CA GLY A 113 15.01 -7.57 -12.71
C GLY A 113 14.21 -6.27 -12.79
N GLY A 114 13.88 -5.90 -14.04
CA GLY A 114 13.19 -4.64 -14.36
C GLY A 114 14.11 -3.58 -14.91
N LYS A 115 15.44 -3.80 -14.92
CA LYS A 115 16.35 -3.07 -15.81
C LYS A 115 16.46 -3.88 -17.12
N ASP A 116 16.22 -3.25 -18.22
CA ASP A 116 16.44 -3.80 -19.58
C ASP A 116 15.61 -5.06 -19.92
N ASN A 117 14.36 -5.17 -19.40
CA ASN A 117 13.47 -6.31 -19.66
C ASN A 117 14.04 -7.69 -19.27
N GLN A 118 15.01 -7.75 -18.35
CA GLN A 118 15.52 -9.02 -17.84
C GLN A 118 14.53 -9.64 -16.86
N PRO A 119 14.30 -10.95 -16.90
CA PRO A 119 13.44 -11.63 -15.94
C PRO A 119 14.03 -11.55 -14.52
N TYR A 120 13.19 -11.38 -13.54
CA TYR A 120 13.57 -11.52 -12.13
C TYR A 120 14.05 -12.95 -11.85
N THR A 121 15.19 -13.09 -11.19
CA THR A 121 15.72 -14.39 -10.78
C THR A 121 15.83 -14.44 -9.25
N THR A 122 15.48 -15.59 -8.66
CA THR A 122 15.58 -15.78 -7.21
C THR A 122 17.02 -15.84 -6.68
N SER A 123 18.00 -15.95 -7.58
CA SER A 123 19.44 -16.03 -7.26
C SER A 123 20.05 -14.67 -6.93
N ASP A 124 19.42 -13.56 -7.30
CA ASP A 124 20.03 -12.22 -7.25
C ASP A 124 19.74 -11.48 -5.92
N GLY A 125 19.08 -12.13 -4.97
CA GLY A 125 18.69 -11.53 -3.67
C GLY A 125 17.48 -10.60 -3.79
N HIS A 126 17.19 -9.83 -2.75
CA HIS A 126 16.12 -8.84 -2.73
C HIS A 126 16.53 -7.57 -3.47
N GLN A 127 15.56 -6.83 -4.00
CA GLN A 127 15.79 -5.54 -4.66
C GLN A 127 16.45 -4.52 -3.72
N VAL A 128 16.08 -4.56 -2.44
CA VAL A 128 16.75 -3.84 -1.35
C VAL A 128 16.99 -4.84 -0.22
N SER A 129 18.22 -5.01 0.22
CA SER A 129 18.53 -5.90 1.34
C SER A 129 17.82 -5.45 2.61
N ILE A 130 17.62 -6.37 3.55
CA ILE A 130 16.92 -6.05 4.80
C ILE A 130 17.69 -5.00 5.63
N GLU A 131 19.02 -5.01 5.57
CA GLU A 131 19.90 -4.06 6.22
C GLU A 131 19.78 -2.65 5.59
N ASP A 132 19.77 -2.57 4.24
CA ASP A 132 19.56 -1.31 3.55
C ASP A 132 18.13 -0.80 3.73
N TYR A 133 17.14 -1.69 3.80
CA TYR A 133 15.76 -1.32 4.11
C TYR A 133 15.63 -0.66 5.48
N GLU A 134 16.24 -1.23 6.54
CA GLU A 134 16.30 -0.64 7.87
C GLU A 134 16.92 0.77 7.85
N LYS A 135 18.08 0.88 7.18
CA LYS A 135 18.80 2.14 7.03
C LYS A 135 17.98 3.19 6.27
N ASN A 136 17.35 2.80 5.16
CA ASN A 136 16.51 3.68 4.37
C ASN A 136 15.31 4.18 5.17
N LEU A 137 14.58 3.27 5.87
CA LEU A 137 13.45 3.66 6.72
C LEU A 137 13.89 4.61 7.84
N SER A 138 15.04 4.37 8.45
CA SER A 138 15.58 5.26 9.49
C SER A 138 15.82 6.68 8.94
N GLN A 139 16.37 6.81 7.74
CA GLN A 139 16.59 8.10 7.07
C GLN A 139 15.26 8.76 6.69
N ILE A 140 14.32 8.00 6.15
CA ILE A 140 12.98 8.47 5.77
C ILE A 140 12.25 9.04 6.99
N VAL A 141 12.19 8.26 8.07
CA VAL A 141 11.53 8.69 9.32
C VAL A 141 12.19 9.92 9.91
N ALA A 142 13.53 9.96 9.97
CA ALA A 142 14.25 11.14 10.44
C ALA A 142 13.88 12.40 9.63
N LYS A 143 13.76 12.27 8.31
CA LYS A 143 13.36 13.38 7.44
C LYS A 143 11.89 13.76 7.63
N PHE A 144 10.97 12.79 7.74
CA PHE A 144 9.56 13.07 7.99
C PHE A 144 9.36 13.80 9.33
N LYS A 145 10.10 13.44 10.37
CA LYS A 145 10.05 14.15 11.67
C LYS A 145 10.37 15.64 11.57
N THR A 146 11.19 16.05 10.61
CA THR A 146 11.50 17.49 10.41
C THR A 146 10.31 18.32 9.92
N THR A 147 9.24 17.69 9.44
CA THR A 147 8.03 18.39 8.99
C THR A 147 7.11 18.78 10.14
N GLY A 148 7.25 18.16 11.30
CA GLY A 148 6.32 18.30 12.43
C GLY A 148 4.98 17.60 12.24
N ALA A 149 4.78 16.84 11.16
CA ALA A 149 3.59 16.02 10.93
C ALA A 149 3.51 14.86 11.93
N ALA A 150 2.30 14.41 12.25
CA ALA A 150 2.10 13.11 12.88
C ALA A 150 2.42 12.01 11.85
N LEU A 151 3.26 11.05 12.24
CA LEU A 151 3.69 9.98 11.36
C LEU A 151 2.92 8.70 11.65
N VAL A 152 2.43 8.05 10.59
CA VAL A 152 1.78 6.75 10.64
C VAL A 152 2.45 5.86 9.59
N TRP A 153 3.15 4.83 10.05
CA TRP A 153 3.67 3.79 9.16
C TRP A 153 2.63 2.69 8.98
N CYS A 154 2.39 2.33 7.73
CA CYS A 154 1.52 1.23 7.36
C CYS A 154 2.35 -0.02 7.09
N SER A 155 2.03 -1.15 7.72
CA SER A 155 2.71 -2.41 7.46
C SER A 155 2.47 -2.90 6.02
N THR A 156 3.48 -3.54 5.43
CA THR A 156 3.38 -4.14 4.09
C THR A 156 2.39 -5.28 4.11
N THR A 157 1.42 -5.25 3.20
CA THR A 157 0.36 -6.26 3.07
C THR A 157 0.92 -7.64 2.69
N PRO A 158 0.21 -8.74 2.99
CA PRO A 158 0.68 -10.08 2.69
C PRO A 158 0.95 -10.32 1.19
N VAL A 159 1.98 -11.11 0.91
CA VAL A 159 2.22 -11.71 -0.40
C VAL A 159 1.54 -13.08 -0.40
N PRO A 160 0.70 -13.41 -1.41
CA PRO A 160 0.04 -14.69 -1.46
C PRO A 160 1.03 -15.84 -1.71
N ALA A 161 0.69 -17.03 -1.25
CA ALA A 161 1.46 -18.22 -1.56
C ALA A 161 1.39 -18.55 -3.07
N GLY A 162 2.48 -19.10 -3.61
CA GLY A 162 2.58 -19.47 -5.02
C GLY A 162 3.46 -18.52 -5.84
N LYS A 163 3.38 -18.65 -7.16
CA LYS A 163 4.22 -17.85 -8.07
C LYS A 163 3.57 -16.48 -8.32
N VAL A 164 4.11 -15.45 -7.68
CA VAL A 164 3.76 -14.06 -7.99
C VAL A 164 4.80 -13.45 -8.94
N ASP A 165 4.37 -12.46 -9.73
CA ASP A 165 5.24 -11.71 -10.64
C ASP A 165 5.15 -10.19 -10.31
N PRO A 166 6.28 -9.51 -10.08
CA PRO A 166 7.64 -10.06 -9.83
C PRO A 166 7.73 -10.99 -8.62
N PRO A 167 8.72 -11.93 -8.61
CA PRO A 167 8.85 -12.93 -7.55
C PRO A 167 9.02 -12.29 -6.16
N ARG A 168 8.32 -12.85 -5.16
CA ARG A 168 8.40 -12.51 -3.73
C ARG A 168 8.09 -13.75 -2.92
N GLN A 169 8.65 -13.80 -1.70
CA GLN A 169 8.36 -14.88 -0.76
C GLN A 169 7.41 -14.38 0.34
N PRO A 170 6.35 -15.13 0.70
CA PRO A 170 5.42 -14.73 1.77
C PRO A 170 6.12 -14.47 3.11
N ASP A 171 7.09 -15.31 3.47
CA ASP A 171 7.81 -15.22 4.76
C ASP A 171 8.71 -13.96 4.86
N ASP A 172 9.15 -13.42 3.71
CA ASP A 172 10.00 -12.23 3.72
C ASP A 172 9.22 -10.99 4.12
N VAL A 173 7.92 -10.93 3.84
CA VAL A 173 7.06 -9.82 4.27
C VAL A 173 7.08 -9.68 5.79
N MET A 174 6.99 -10.79 6.52
CA MET A 174 7.03 -10.76 7.99
C MET A 174 8.36 -10.25 8.52
N LYS A 175 9.49 -10.65 7.89
CA LYS A 175 10.83 -10.18 8.27
C LYS A 175 10.98 -8.68 8.04
N TYR A 176 10.60 -8.20 6.86
CA TYR A 176 10.66 -6.77 6.51
C TYR A 176 9.73 -5.93 7.39
N ASN A 177 8.50 -6.40 7.64
CA ASN A 177 7.57 -5.74 8.56
C ASN A 177 8.11 -5.68 9.99
N GLU A 178 8.77 -6.73 10.48
CA GLU A 178 9.37 -6.72 11.82
C GLU A 178 10.51 -5.69 11.94
N VAL A 179 11.41 -5.65 10.96
CA VAL A 179 12.48 -4.64 10.92
C VAL A 179 11.89 -3.23 10.87
N ALA A 180 10.92 -3.00 9.99
CA ALA A 180 10.23 -1.71 9.92
C ALA A 180 9.56 -1.35 11.25
N ARG A 181 8.85 -2.29 11.88
CA ARG A 181 8.20 -2.10 13.17
C ARG A 181 9.18 -1.66 14.26
N GLN A 182 10.36 -2.25 14.31
CA GLN A 182 11.41 -1.85 15.28
C GLN A 182 11.88 -0.41 15.02
N VAL A 183 12.10 -0.03 13.76
CA VAL A 183 12.43 1.36 13.41
C VAL A 183 11.31 2.32 13.86
N MET A 184 10.04 1.96 13.63
CA MET A 184 8.90 2.81 14.00
C MET A 184 8.77 2.96 15.51
N ILE A 185 8.84 1.86 16.27
CA ILE A 185 8.79 1.88 17.74
C ILE A 185 9.92 2.75 18.30
N LYS A 186 11.16 2.55 17.85
CA LYS A 186 12.33 3.33 18.29
C LYS A 186 12.14 4.84 18.05
N ASN A 187 11.37 5.21 17.04
CA ASN A 187 11.16 6.60 16.64
C ASN A 187 9.83 7.19 17.13
N GLY A 188 8.99 6.43 17.83
CA GLY A 188 7.67 6.87 18.31
C GLY A 188 6.68 7.13 17.18
N VAL A 189 6.81 6.40 16.05
CA VAL A 189 5.89 6.46 14.90
C VAL A 189 4.71 5.54 15.16
N ALA A 190 3.50 6.00 14.89
CA ALA A 190 2.29 5.18 14.97
C ALA A 190 2.30 4.07 13.91
N ILE A 191 1.70 2.93 14.24
CA ILE A 191 1.65 1.76 13.36
C ILE A 191 0.21 1.50 12.95
N ASP A 192 -0.01 1.45 11.63
CA ASP A 192 -1.23 0.97 10.97
C ASP A 192 -0.98 -0.43 10.43
N ASP A 193 -1.46 -1.47 11.11
CA ASP A 193 -1.13 -2.86 10.76
C ASP A 193 -2.07 -3.42 9.68
N LEU A 194 -1.85 -3.02 8.43
CA LEU A 194 -2.58 -3.58 7.29
C LEU A 194 -2.26 -5.04 7.00
N PHE A 195 -1.09 -5.53 7.41
CA PHE A 195 -0.77 -6.96 7.29
C PHE A 195 -1.73 -7.79 8.13
N ALA A 196 -1.87 -7.46 9.41
CA ALA A 196 -2.78 -8.16 10.31
C ALA A 196 -4.25 -7.99 9.90
N THR A 197 -4.62 -6.84 9.36
CA THR A 197 -5.98 -6.57 8.86
C THR A 197 -6.32 -7.44 7.65
N ALA A 198 -5.39 -7.58 6.70
CA ALA A 198 -5.63 -8.31 5.44
C ALA A 198 -5.52 -9.84 5.60
N LEU A 199 -4.58 -10.32 6.44
CA LEU A 199 -4.20 -11.73 6.52
C LEU A 199 -5.37 -12.69 6.74
N PRO A 200 -6.32 -12.46 7.67
CA PRO A 200 -7.42 -13.38 7.94
C PRO A 200 -8.40 -13.53 6.77
N ARG A 201 -8.41 -12.57 5.85
CA ARG A 201 -9.36 -12.49 4.74
C ARG A 201 -8.71 -12.55 3.37
N LEU A 202 -7.44 -12.91 3.33
CA LEU A 202 -6.64 -12.82 2.12
C LEU A 202 -7.27 -13.57 0.93
N ALA A 203 -7.85 -14.74 1.18
CA ALA A 203 -8.50 -15.55 0.14
C ALA A 203 -9.72 -14.84 -0.50
N ASP A 204 -10.40 -13.95 0.24
CA ASP A 204 -11.60 -13.26 -0.23
C ASP A 204 -11.29 -11.92 -0.89
N ILE A 205 -10.26 -11.23 -0.40
CA ILE A 205 -10.02 -9.82 -0.73
C ILE A 205 -8.78 -9.58 -1.58
N GLN A 206 -7.85 -10.53 -1.69
CA GLN A 206 -6.65 -10.41 -2.53
C GLN A 206 -6.85 -11.14 -3.86
N LEU A 207 -6.29 -10.60 -4.95
CA LEU A 207 -6.32 -11.26 -6.24
C LEU A 207 -5.45 -12.54 -6.23
N PRO A 208 -5.88 -13.64 -6.83
CA PRO A 208 -5.10 -14.88 -6.88
C PRO A 208 -3.71 -14.67 -7.49
N LEU A 209 -2.68 -15.20 -6.83
CA LEU A 209 -1.27 -15.09 -7.28
C LEU A 209 -0.81 -13.65 -7.56
N ASN A 210 -1.40 -12.68 -6.90
CA ASN A 210 -1.13 -11.27 -7.12
C ASN A 210 -1.08 -10.53 -5.77
N VAL A 211 -0.19 -9.55 -5.64
CA VAL A 211 -0.08 -8.73 -4.41
C VAL A 211 -1.21 -7.70 -4.29
N HIS A 212 -1.95 -7.44 -5.36
CA HIS A 212 -3.03 -6.47 -5.39
C HIS A 212 -4.35 -7.07 -4.85
N PHE A 213 -5.29 -6.20 -4.56
CA PHE A 213 -6.56 -6.55 -3.93
C PHE A 213 -7.73 -6.40 -4.90
N THR A 214 -8.84 -7.06 -4.59
CA THR A 214 -10.13 -6.81 -5.24
C THR A 214 -10.61 -5.39 -4.89
N LYS A 215 -11.64 -4.90 -5.57
CA LYS A 215 -12.27 -3.62 -5.23
C LYS A 215 -12.74 -3.59 -3.77
N GLU A 216 -13.37 -4.68 -3.34
CA GLU A 216 -13.84 -4.86 -1.96
C GLU A 216 -12.67 -4.91 -0.98
N GLY A 217 -11.57 -5.57 -1.34
CA GLY A 217 -10.35 -5.62 -0.56
C GLY A 217 -9.73 -4.25 -0.37
N TYR A 218 -9.63 -3.46 -1.42
CA TYR A 218 -9.15 -2.08 -1.31
C TYR A 218 -10.07 -1.21 -0.44
N ALA A 219 -11.39 -1.42 -0.50
CA ALA A 219 -12.32 -0.71 0.37
C ALA A 219 -12.14 -1.07 1.85
N GLU A 220 -11.80 -2.32 2.15
CA GLU A 220 -11.48 -2.72 3.52
C GLU A 220 -10.17 -2.13 4.03
N LEU A 221 -9.10 -2.18 3.22
CA LEU A 221 -7.85 -1.52 3.56
C LEU A 221 -8.04 -0.02 3.77
N ALA A 222 -8.83 0.64 2.93
CA ALA A 222 -9.14 2.05 3.05
C ALA A 222 -9.80 2.42 4.39
N LYS A 223 -10.69 1.58 4.92
CA LYS A 223 -11.32 1.81 6.24
C LYS A 223 -10.29 1.85 7.35
N GLN A 224 -9.35 0.90 7.35
CA GLN A 224 -8.28 0.84 8.33
C GLN A 224 -7.35 2.05 8.21
N VAL A 225 -6.93 2.40 6.98
CA VAL A 225 -6.09 3.58 6.71
C VAL A 225 -6.77 4.87 7.14
N ALA A 226 -8.04 5.05 6.80
CA ALA A 226 -8.79 6.24 7.21
C ALA A 226 -8.92 6.35 8.74
N ALA A 227 -9.18 5.24 9.43
CA ALA A 227 -9.27 5.21 10.89
C ALA A 227 -7.93 5.57 11.54
N SER A 228 -6.80 5.06 11.03
CA SER A 228 -5.47 5.36 11.56
C SER A 228 -5.09 6.84 11.34
N ILE A 229 -5.45 7.41 10.20
CA ILE A 229 -5.27 8.85 9.92
C ILE A 229 -6.13 9.70 10.87
N GLU A 230 -7.42 9.36 11.06
CA GLU A 230 -8.29 10.08 12.00
C GLU A 230 -7.75 10.06 13.42
N GLU A 231 -7.22 8.91 13.85
CA GLU A 231 -6.61 8.79 15.18
C GLU A 231 -5.37 9.68 15.31
N ALA A 232 -4.52 9.73 14.28
CA ALA A 232 -3.34 10.59 14.25
C ALA A 232 -3.73 12.08 14.31
N LEU A 233 -4.75 12.49 13.56
CA LEU A 233 -5.28 13.86 13.58
C LEU A 233 -5.84 14.24 14.96
N LYS A 234 -6.61 13.36 15.60
CA LYS A 234 -7.13 13.59 16.97
C LYS A 234 -6.00 13.77 17.97
N LYS A 235 -4.99 12.93 17.95
CA LYS A 235 -3.82 13.02 18.85
C LYS A 235 -3.01 14.30 18.63
N ARG A 236 -2.96 14.81 17.40
CA ARG A 236 -2.29 16.08 17.07
C ARG A 236 -3.09 17.28 17.57
N GLY A 237 -4.40 17.31 17.40
CA GLY A 237 -5.28 18.39 17.84
C GLY A 237 -5.45 18.47 19.36
N ALA A 238 -5.08 17.40 20.10
CA ALA A 238 -5.12 17.38 21.57
C ALA A 238 -3.84 17.93 22.23
N ARG A 239 -2.84 18.36 21.45
CA ARG A 239 -1.59 19.00 21.92
C ARG A 239 -1.70 20.50 21.78
#